data_4ab52b70b4f39ecdfa860fb23d9d1c93
#
_entry.id   4ab52b70b4f39ecdfa860fb23d9d1c93
#
_cell.length_a   1.000
_cell.length_b   1.000
_cell.length_c   1.000
_cell.angle_alpha   90.00
_cell.angle_beta   90.00
_cell.angle_gamma   90.00
#
_symmetry.space_group_name_H-M   'P 1'
#
loop_
_entity.id
_entity.type
_entity.pdbx_description
1 polymer ?
#
loop_
_entity_poly.entity_id
_entity_poly.type
_entity_poly.pdbx_seq_one_letter_code
_entity_poly.pdbx_strand_id
1 'polypeptide(L)'
;LTEQELSNAMKTHGDTVYRLALCRLQNAADAEDVYQDVFLRLLEQRSGGWDAEHLKAWLIRTALNRCADLGRSRRRRGGTLSLEEVPDMARPVDEGAAELWDAVARLPEKLRTAVHLFYGEGYESGEIGALLGVPAATVRSRLRRARAELRNELGGFDDGKSVSEADGTYPYARRAE
;
A
#
# COMPACT_ATOMS: atom_id res chain seq x y z
N LEU A 1 -24.25 -9.86 -1.43
CA LEU A 1 -23.92 -8.58 -0.81
C LEU A 1 -25.01 -7.57 -1.19
N THR A 2 -25.47 -6.78 -0.22
CA THR A 2 -26.44 -5.70 -0.48
C THR A 2 -25.71 -4.44 -0.96
N GLU A 3 -26.43 -3.55 -1.65
CA GLU A 3 -25.88 -2.25 -2.09
C GLU A 3 -25.39 -1.41 -0.90
N GLN A 4 -26.08 -1.48 0.23
CA GLN A 4 -25.69 -0.79 1.47
C GLN A 4 -24.38 -1.35 2.06
N GLU A 5 -24.21 -2.67 2.06
CA GLU A 5 -22.97 -3.33 2.53
C GLU A 5 -21.80 -2.97 1.62
N LEU A 6 -22.00 -2.94 0.30
CA LEU A 6 -20.97 -2.49 -0.65
C LEU A 6 -20.58 -1.03 -0.41
N SER A 7 -21.57 -0.14 -0.27
CA SER A 7 -21.33 1.30 0.01
C SER A 7 -20.54 1.50 1.31
N ASN A 8 -20.89 0.76 2.36
CA ASN A 8 -20.16 0.80 3.63
C ASN A 8 -18.71 0.29 3.49
N ALA A 9 -18.52 -0.82 2.76
CA ALA A 9 -17.18 -1.35 2.50
C ALA A 9 -16.31 -0.34 1.72
N MET A 10 -16.87 0.32 0.71
CA MET A 10 -16.18 1.36 -0.06
C MET A 10 -15.81 2.57 0.82
N LYS A 11 -16.73 3.03 1.67
CA LYS A 11 -16.46 4.15 2.59
C LYS A 11 -15.38 3.81 3.63
N THR A 12 -15.39 2.58 4.16
CA THR A 12 -14.50 2.17 5.24
C THR A 12 -13.10 1.77 4.74
N HIS A 13 -13.03 1.09 3.59
CA HIS A 13 -11.80 0.46 3.10
C HIS A 13 -11.33 0.98 1.74
N GLY A 14 -12.07 1.89 1.12
CA GLY A 14 -11.73 2.41 -0.21
C GLY A 14 -10.35 3.03 -0.26
N ASP A 15 -10.05 3.88 0.71
CA ASP A 15 -8.73 4.52 0.83
C ASP A 15 -7.59 3.52 1.00
N THR A 16 -7.80 2.48 1.80
CA THR A 16 -6.81 1.39 1.99
C THR A 16 -6.50 0.70 0.67
N VAL A 17 -7.53 0.35 -0.11
CA VAL A 17 -7.37 -0.33 -1.41
C VAL A 17 -6.66 0.58 -2.41
N TYR A 18 -7.11 1.83 -2.53
CA TYR A 18 -6.54 2.80 -3.48
C TYR A 18 -5.08 3.12 -3.17
N ARG A 19 -4.76 3.43 -1.90
CA ARG A 19 -3.38 3.74 -1.48
C ARG A 19 -2.43 2.56 -1.67
N LEU A 20 -2.88 1.34 -1.39
CA LEU A 20 -2.09 0.14 -1.63
C LEU A 20 -1.80 -0.05 -3.12
N ALA A 21 -2.80 0.14 -3.98
CA ALA A 21 -2.64 0.06 -5.42
C ALA A 21 -1.69 1.15 -5.93
N LEU A 22 -1.87 2.39 -5.48
CA LEU A 22 -1.00 3.52 -5.84
C LEU A 22 0.45 3.30 -5.36
N CYS A 23 0.63 2.81 -4.13
CA CYS A 23 1.94 2.43 -3.59
C CYS A 23 2.65 1.40 -4.48
N ARG A 24 1.93 0.41 -4.97
CA ARG A 24 2.51 -0.66 -5.79
C ARG A 24 2.78 -0.26 -7.23
N LEU A 25 1.81 0.39 -7.86
CA LEU A 25 1.80 0.64 -9.30
C LEU A 25 2.39 2.00 -9.66
N GLN A 26 2.40 2.95 -8.72
CA GLN A 26 2.87 4.33 -8.93
C GLN A 26 2.23 5.00 -10.16
N ASN A 27 0.98 4.65 -10.43
CA ASN A 27 0.17 5.18 -11.51
C ASN A 27 -1.27 5.30 -11.05
N ALA A 28 -1.83 6.50 -11.11
CA ALA A 28 -3.17 6.80 -10.61
C ALA A 28 -4.26 6.07 -11.39
N ALA A 29 -4.16 6.05 -12.72
CA ALA A 29 -5.15 5.38 -13.57
C ALA A 29 -5.21 3.87 -13.29
N ASP A 30 -4.05 3.22 -13.16
CA ASP A 30 -4.00 1.80 -12.78
C ASP A 30 -4.49 1.56 -11.35
N ALA A 31 -4.24 2.49 -10.43
CA ALA A 31 -4.75 2.38 -9.06
C ALA A 31 -6.28 2.48 -9.02
N GLU A 32 -6.87 3.35 -9.85
CA GLU A 32 -8.32 3.45 -10.04
C GLU A 32 -8.89 2.16 -10.64
N ASP A 33 -8.25 1.59 -11.65
CA ASP A 33 -8.67 0.32 -12.24
C ASP A 33 -8.64 -0.81 -11.21
N VAL A 34 -7.60 -0.88 -10.37
CA VAL A 34 -7.54 -1.86 -9.27
C VAL A 34 -8.66 -1.63 -8.27
N TYR A 35 -8.90 -0.38 -7.89
CA TYR A 35 -9.96 -0.01 -6.97
C TYR A 35 -11.33 -0.49 -7.49
N GLN A 36 -11.67 -0.17 -8.73
CA GLN A 36 -12.93 -0.59 -9.34
C GLN A 36 -13.04 -2.11 -9.41
N ASP A 37 -12.03 -2.81 -9.89
CA ASP A 37 -12.01 -4.27 -10.00
C ASP A 37 -12.21 -4.98 -8.64
N VAL A 38 -11.58 -4.45 -7.58
CA VAL A 38 -11.70 -5.03 -6.22
C VAL A 38 -13.14 -4.94 -5.72
N PHE A 39 -13.78 -3.79 -5.88
CA PHE A 39 -15.15 -3.60 -5.40
C PHE A 39 -16.20 -4.26 -6.30
N LEU A 40 -15.95 -4.38 -7.61
CA LEU A 40 -16.77 -5.21 -8.50
C LEU A 40 -16.71 -6.70 -8.08
N ARG A 41 -15.53 -7.23 -7.80
CA ARG A 41 -15.37 -8.60 -7.30
C ARG A 41 -16.01 -8.79 -5.94
N LEU A 42 -15.99 -7.78 -5.07
CA LEU A 42 -16.71 -7.84 -3.80
C LEU A 42 -18.22 -7.94 -4.02
N LEU A 43 -18.78 -7.18 -4.97
CA LEU A 43 -20.18 -7.22 -5.33
C LEU A 43 -20.61 -8.61 -5.85
N GLU A 44 -19.73 -9.28 -6.61
CA GLU A 44 -19.96 -10.63 -7.13
C GLU A 44 -19.92 -11.73 -6.05
N GLN A 45 -19.33 -11.43 -4.89
CA GLN A 45 -19.29 -12.40 -3.79
C GLN A 45 -20.68 -12.65 -3.23
N ARG A 46 -21.14 -13.92 -3.29
CA ARG A 46 -22.44 -14.34 -2.80
C ARG A 46 -22.49 -14.56 -1.29
N SER A 47 -21.33 -14.62 -0.63
CA SER A 47 -21.22 -14.83 0.82
C SER A 47 -21.19 -13.48 1.54
N GLY A 48 -22.30 -13.11 2.17
CA GLY A 48 -22.36 -12.09 3.20
C GLY A 48 -21.92 -12.65 4.56
N GLY A 49 -21.68 -11.76 5.53
CA GLY A 49 -21.39 -12.15 6.91
C GLY A 49 -19.90 -12.24 7.26
N TRP A 50 -19.04 -11.58 6.50
CA TRP A 50 -17.65 -11.39 6.90
C TRP A 50 -17.56 -10.37 8.04
N ASP A 51 -16.76 -10.69 9.05
CA ASP A 51 -16.36 -9.66 10.00
C ASP A 51 -15.44 -8.62 9.33
N ALA A 52 -15.27 -7.49 9.98
CA ALA A 52 -14.52 -6.36 9.40
C ALA A 52 -13.06 -6.70 9.07
N GLU A 53 -12.41 -7.53 9.88
CA GLU A 53 -11.02 -7.93 9.69
C GLU A 53 -10.87 -8.89 8.49
N HIS A 54 -11.73 -9.86 8.36
CA HIS A 54 -11.75 -10.77 7.21
C HIS A 54 -12.04 -10.01 5.91
N LEU A 55 -12.97 -9.07 5.92
CA LEU A 55 -13.28 -8.24 4.77
C LEU A 55 -12.05 -7.39 4.37
N LYS A 56 -11.42 -6.71 5.34
CA LYS A 56 -10.21 -5.90 5.09
C LYS A 56 -9.09 -6.75 4.49
N ALA A 57 -8.80 -7.91 5.09
CA ALA A 57 -7.76 -8.82 4.61
C ALA A 57 -8.06 -9.34 3.18
N TRP A 58 -9.31 -9.66 2.87
CA TRP A 58 -9.72 -10.09 1.54
C TRP A 58 -9.54 -8.97 0.50
N LEU A 59 -9.97 -7.74 0.82
CA LEU A 59 -9.81 -6.58 -0.05
C LEU A 59 -8.34 -6.31 -0.37
N ILE A 60 -7.47 -6.33 0.65
CA ILE A 60 -6.02 -6.14 0.49
C ILE A 60 -5.44 -7.26 -0.39
N ARG A 61 -5.77 -8.52 -0.13
CA ARG A 61 -5.27 -9.66 -0.92
C ARG A 61 -5.72 -9.56 -2.38
N THR A 62 -6.98 -9.18 -2.60
CA THR A 62 -7.54 -9.02 -3.95
C THR A 62 -6.83 -7.88 -4.69
N ALA A 63 -6.59 -6.75 -4.03
CA ALA A 63 -5.83 -5.63 -4.58
C ALA A 63 -4.38 -6.02 -4.93
N LEU A 64 -3.70 -6.73 -4.02
CA LEU A 64 -2.34 -7.23 -4.25
C LEU A 64 -2.24 -8.14 -5.49
N ASN A 65 -3.19 -9.07 -5.62
CA ASN A 65 -3.26 -9.97 -6.77
C ASN A 65 -3.49 -9.19 -8.06
N ARG A 66 -4.41 -8.23 -8.05
CA ARG A 66 -4.70 -7.42 -9.23
C ARG A 66 -3.51 -6.54 -9.65
N CYS A 67 -2.83 -5.92 -8.70
CA CYS A 67 -1.59 -5.20 -8.97
C CYS A 67 -0.52 -6.09 -9.61
N ALA A 68 -0.38 -7.32 -9.13
CA ALA A 68 0.58 -8.27 -9.69
C ALA A 68 0.23 -8.66 -11.14
N ASP A 69 -1.06 -8.83 -11.46
CA ASP A 69 -1.53 -9.12 -12.81
C ASP A 69 -1.23 -7.96 -13.78
N LEU A 70 -1.54 -6.74 -13.37
CA LEU A 70 -1.24 -5.54 -14.16
C LEU A 70 0.26 -5.36 -14.39
N GLY A 71 1.08 -5.55 -13.36
CA GLY A 71 2.52 -5.48 -13.47
C GLY A 71 3.10 -6.53 -14.43
N ARG A 72 2.56 -7.75 -14.43
CA ARG A 72 2.94 -8.79 -15.42
C ARG A 72 2.52 -8.41 -16.82
N SER A 73 1.33 -7.88 -17.01
CA SER A 73 0.83 -7.47 -18.32
C SER A 73 1.66 -6.33 -18.92
N ARG A 74 2.02 -5.33 -18.11
CA ARG A 74 2.89 -4.21 -18.53
C ARG A 74 4.27 -4.70 -18.97
N ARG A 75 4.92 -5.55 -18.17
CA ARG A 75 6.24 -6.13 -18.53
C ARG A 75 6.20 -6.89 -19.86
N ARG A 76 5.12 -7.62 -20.14
CA ARG A 76 4.95 -8.35 -21.42
C ARG A 76 4.79 -7.42 -22.62
N ARG A 77 4.23 -6.21 -22.41
CA ARG A 77 4.04 -5.21 -23.48
C ARG A 77 5.25 -4.30 -23.69
N GLY A 78 6.36 -4.54 -23.00
CA GLY A 78 7.57 -3.71 -23.11
C GLY A 78 7.41 -2.29 -22.54
N GLY A 79 6.39 -2.05 -21.71
CA GLY A 79 6.16 -0.75 -21.08
C GLY A 79 7.18 -0.49 -19.97
N THR A 80 7.94 0.57 -20.10
CA THR A 80 8.66 1.21 -19.00
C THR A 80 7.66 1.72 -17.98
N LEU A 81 7.97 1.57 -16.68
CA LEU A 81 7.22 2.22 -15.60
C LEU A 81 7.33 3.74 -15.81
N SER A 82 6.31 4.35 -16.41
CA SER A 82 6.19 5.80 -16.40
C SER A 82 5.87 6.20 -14.95
N LEU A 83 6.76 6.96 -14.34
CA LEU A 83 6.47 7.71 -13.13
C LEU A 83 5.51 8.83 -13.53
N GLU A 84 4.23 8.53 -13.68
CA GLU A 84 3.21 9.57 -13.73
C GLU A 84 3.09 10.17 -12.34
N GLU A 85 2.98 11.49 -12.29
CA GLU A 85 2.93 12.25 -11.03
C GLU A 85 1.87 11.64 -10.10
N VAL A 86 2.31 11.30 -8.89
CA VAL A 86 1.40 10.88 -7.82
C VAL A 86 0.43 12.04 -7.57
N PRO A 87 -0.88 11.83 -7.60
CA PRO A 87 -1.84 12.91 -7.40
C PRO A 87 -1.56 13.69 -6.12
N ASP A 88 -1.70 14.99 -6.20
CA ASP A 88 -1.43 15.98 -5.14
C ASP A 88 -2.23 15.75 -3.83
N MET A 89 -3.31 14.97 -3.92
CA MET A 89 -4.19 14.59 -2.80
C MET A 89 -3.50 13.79 -1.68
N ALA A 90 -2.30 13.32 -1.93
CA ALA A 90 -1.56 12.48 -0.98
C ALA A 90 -0.27 13.16 -0.49
N ARG A 91 0.10 14.33 -0.98
CA ARG A 91 1.32 15.02 -0.55
C ARG A 91 1.13 15.70 0.81
N PRO A 92 2.02 15.45 1.78
CA PRO A 92 2.02 16.20 3.03
C PRO A 92 2.41 17.66 2.77
N VAL A 93 1.89 18.55 3.62
CA VAL A 93 2.19 19.99 3.58
C VAL A 93 3.58 20.31 4.14
N ASP A 94 4.25 19.33 4.76
CA ASP A 94 5.56 19.47 5.40
C ASP A 94 6.67 19.03 4.44
N GLU A 95 7.69 19.89 4.24
CA GLU A 95 8.84 19.63 3.35
C GLU A 95 9.61 18.35 3.74
N GLY A 96 9.80 18.09 5.03
CA GLY A 96 10.46 16.87 5.49
C GLY A 96 9.67 15.58 5.19
N ALA A 97 8.35 15.68 5.18
CA ALA A 97 7.49 14.58 4.78
C ALA A 97 7.51 14.36 3.26
N ALA A 98 7.67 15.40 2.44
CA ALA A 98 7.78 15.29 1.00
C ALA A 98 9.05 14.53 0.57
N GLU A 99 10.19 14.81 1.20
CA GLU A 99 11.44 14.07 0.95
C GLU A 99 11.32 12.57 1.30
N LEU A 100 10.67 12.26 2.44
CA LEU A 100 10.41 10.86 2.82
C LEU A 100 9.48 10.17 1.81
N TRP A 101 8.47 10.88 1.30
CA TRP A 101 7.58 10.38 0.25
C TRP A 101 8.34 9.97 -1.00
N ASP A 102 9.19 10.88 -1.48
CA ASP A 102 9.99 10.65 -2.67
C ASP A 102 10.97 9.48 -2.47
N ALA A 103 11.58 9.39 -1.29
CA ALA A 103 12.46 8.30 -0.94
C ALA A 103 11.71 6.94 -0.90
N VAL A 104 10.54 6.90 -0.27
CA VAL A 104 9.68 5.68 -0.26
C VAL A 104 9.25 5.31 -1.66
N ALA A 105 8.88 6.27 -2.51
CA ALA A 105 8.49 6.02 -3.90
C ALA A 105 9.62 5.41 -4.74
N ARG A 106 10.87 5.74 -4.44
CA ARG A 106 12.06 5.17 -5.11
C ARG A 106 12.44 3.77 -4.65
N LEU A 107 11.92 3.30 -3.51
CA LEU A 107 12.15 1.92 -3.06
C LEU A 107 11.67 0.89 -4.10
N PRO A 108 12.38 -0.25 -4.24
CA PRO A 108 11.86 -1.37 -5.00
C PRO A 108 10.45 -1.80 -4.54
N GLU A 109 9.58 -2.18 -5.46
CA GLU A 109 8.17 -2.51 -5.19
C GLU A 109 7.97 -3.41 -3.95
N LYS A 110 8.79 -4.46 -3.82
CA LYS A 110 8.67 -5.42 -2.69
C LYS A 110 8.99 -4.79 -1.34
N LEU A 111 9.92 -3.85 -1.29
CA LEU A 111 10.29 -3.11 -0.08
C LEU A 111 9.22 -2.07 0.24
N ARG A 112 8.81 -1.30 -0.76
CA ARG A 112 7.77 -0.28 -0.64
C ARG A 112 6.44 -0.86 -0.16
N THR A 113 6.03 -2.02 -0.70
CA THR A 113 4.82 -2.73 -0.26
C THR A 113 4.90 -3.16 1.20
N ALA A 114 6.04 -3.72 1.63
CA ALA A 114 6.22 -4.14 3.03
C ALA A 114 6.19 -2.93 3.99
N VAL A 115 6.82 -1.82 3.61
CA VAL A 115 6.80 -0.55 4.37
C VAL A 115 5.37 -0.01 4.47
N HIS A 116 4.61 0.01 3.37
CA HIS A 116 3.22 0.46 3.37
C HIS A 116 2.32 -0.37 4.29
N LEU A 117 2.40 -1.70 4.19
CA LEU A 117 1.56 -2.58 5.02
C LEU A 117 1.92 -2.50 6.51
N PHE A 118 3.21 -2.32 6.83
CA PHE A 118 3.66 -2.24 8.22
C PHE A 118 3.38 -0.87 8.84
N TYR A 119 3.84 0.22 8.22
CA TYR A 119 3.73 1.57 8.79
C TYR A 119 2.41 2.27 8.43
N GLY A 120 1.87 2.00 7.24
CA GLY A 120 0.65 2.64 6.74
C GLY A 120 -0.62 1.96 7.22
N GLU A 121 -0.64 0.63 7.22
CA GLU A 121 -1.83 -0.16 7.54
C GLU A 121 -1.76 -0.86 8.91
N GLY A 122 -0.59 -0.83 9.57
CA GLY A 122 -0.41 -1.34 10.94
C GLY A 122 -0.36 -2.86 11.05
N TYR A 123 -0.06 -3.59 9.96
CA TYR A 123 0.05 -5.05 9.99
C TYR A 123 1.40 -5.49 10.57
N GLU A 124 1.39 -6.58 11.34
CA GLU A 124 2.60 -7.23 11.81
C GLU A 124 3.27 -8.06 10.70
N SER A 125 4.58 -8.35 10.87
CA SER A 125 5.36 -9.09 9.86
C SER A 125 4.77 -10.46 9.52
N GLY A 126 4.12 -11.14 10.47
CA GLY A 126 3.44 -12.41 10.26
C GLY A 126 2.20 -12.27 9.35
N GLU A 127 1.39 -11.26 9.62
CA GLU A 127 0.19 -10.94 8.85
C GLU A 127 0.53 -10.50 7.43
N ILE A 128 1.55 -9.64 7.29
CA ILE A 128 2.08 -9.22 5.99
C ILE A 128 2.58 -10.43 5.20
N GLY A 129 3.27 -11.35 5.89
CA GLY A 129 3.73 -12.60 5.29
C GLY A 129 2.56 -13.43 4.73
N ALA A 130 1.49 -13.56 5.50
CA ALA A 130 0.27 -14.26 5.06
C ALA A 130 -0.42 -13.56 3.87
N LEU A 131 -0.45 -12.22 3.86
CA LEU A 131 -1.02 -11.44 2.75
C LEU A 131 -0.20 -11.56 1.47
N LEU A 132 1.14 -11.55 1.58
CA LEU A 132 2.07 -11.57 0.45
C LEU A 132 2.49 -12.98 0.01
N GLY A 133 2.09 -14.03 0.74
CA GLY A 133 2.51 -15.40 0.49
C GLY A 133 4.01 -15.64 0.70
N VAL A 134 4.63 -14.99 1.70
CA VAL A 134 6.05 -15.11 2.05
C VAL A 134 6.24 -15.32 3.55
N PRO A 135 7.35 -15.95 4.00
CA PRO A 135 7.65 -16.08 5.43
C PRO A 135 7.76 -14.72 6.13
N ALA A 136 7.35 -14.63 7.40
CA ALA A 136 7.54 -13.44 8.23
C ALA A 136 9.00 -12.97 8.30
N ALA A 137 9.96 -13.90 8.28
CA ALA A 137 11.38 -13.59 8.22
C ALA A 137 11.77 -12.80 6.96
N THR A 138 11.14 -13.12 5.81
CA THR A 138 11.31 -12.38 4.55
C THR A 138 10.78 -10.96 4.69
N VAL A 139 9.62 -10.78 5.32
CA VAL A 139 9.05 -9.45 5.57
C VAL A 139 9.98 -8.62 6.46
N ARG A 140 10.46 -9.18 7.58
CA ARG A 140 11.43 -8.49 8.46
C ARG A 140 12.71 -8.10 7.72
N SER A 141 13.21 -8.97 6.84
CA SER A 141 14.39 -8.69 6.01
C SER A 141 14.11 -7.53 5.03
N ARG A 142 12.93 -7.52 4.39
CA ARG A 142 12.51 -6.41 3.51
C ARG A 142 12.41 -5.09 4.26
N LEU A 143 11.79 -5.08 5.44
CA LEU A 143 11.67 -3.89 6.28
C LEU A 143 13.05 -3.37 6.74
N ARG A 144 13.95 -4.27 7.13
CA ARG A 144 15.33 -3.90 7.50
C ARG A 144 16.06 -3.27 6.32
N ARG A 145 15.96 -3.87 5.14
CA ARG A 145 16.58 -3.35 3.91
C ARG A 145 15.98 -2.01 3.50
N ALA A 146 14.67 -1.87 3.54
CA ALA A 146 14.00 -0.61 3.24
C ALA A 146 14.47 0.52 4.15
N ARG A 147 14.57 0.26 5.47
CA ARG A 147 15.10 1.25 6.43
C ARG A 147 16.55 1.64 6.13
N ALA A 148 17.38 0.68 5.71
CA ALA A 148 18.76 0.99 5.34
C ALA A 148 18.83 1.85 4.07
N GLU A 149 18.03 1.54 3.04
CA GLU A 149 17.97 2.33 1.81
C GLU A 149 17.46 3.75 2.07
N LEU A 150 16.39 3.91 2.86
CA LEU A 150 15.84 5.22 3.24
C LEU A 150 16.85 6.05 4.05
N ARG A 151 17.58 5.43 4.99
CA ARG A 151 18.62 6.11 5.78
C ARG A 151 19.74 6.61 4.89
N ASN A 152 20.20 5.82 3.94
CA ASN A 152 21.25 6.21 3.01
C ASN A 152 20.83 7.36 2.09
N GLU A 153 19.56 7.34 1.65
CA GLU A 153 19.04 8.35 0.73
C GLU A 153 18.78 9.69 1.41
N LEU A 154 18.25 9.67 2.62
CA LEU A 154 17.91 10.88 3.38
C LEU A 154 19.11 11.49 4.13
N GLY A 155 20.36 11.02 3.88
CA GLY A 155 21.57 11.66 4.37
C GLY A 155 21.83 11.55 5.86
N GLY A 156 21.53 10.41 6.48
CA GLY A 156 21.81 10.14 7.88
C GLY A 156 20.78 10.72 8.83
N PHE A 157 19.60 10.14 8.85
CA PHE A 157 18.76 10.22 10.03
C PHE A 157 19.55 9.64 11.21
N ASP A 158 19.97 10.52 12.11
CA ASP A 158 20.66 10.17 13.34
C ASP A 158 19.84 9.12 14.11
N ASP A 159 20.52 8.11 14.64
CA ASP A 159 19.94 6.94 15.32
C ASP A 159 19.01 7.24 16.54
N GLY A 160 18.63 8.49 16.75
CA GLY A 160 17.81 8.97 17.86
C GLY A 160 16.30 9.03 17.60
N LYS A 161 15.84 8.96 16.38
CA LYS A 161 14.40 8.93 16.07
C LYS A 161 14.06 7.70 15.26
N SER A 162 13.63 6.66 15.97
CA SER A 162 13.01 5.50 15.33
C SER A 162 11.84 5.98 14.46
N VAL A 163 11.71 5.43 13.25
CA VAL A 163 10.56 5.65 12.36
C VAL A 163 9.23 5.25 13.04
N SER A 164 9.29 4.65 14.24
CA SER A 164 8.14 4.28 15.06
C SER A 164 7.46 5.44 15.79
N GLU A 165 8.08 6.64 15.86
CA GLU A 165 7.53 7.80 16.57
C GLU A 165 7.25 9.00 15.65
N ALA A 166 7.33 8.84 14.34
CA ALA A 166 6.87 9.86 13.43
C ALA A 166 5.33 9.88 13.43
N ASP A 167 4.79 10.65 14.36
CA ASP A 167 3.45 11.21 14.42
C ASP A 167 2.81 11.30 13.02
N GLY A 168 2.04 10.27 12.62
CA GLY A 168 1.18 10.30 11.44
C GLY A 168 1.82 10.66 10.08
N THR A 169 3.13 10.76 9.98
CA THR A 169 3.86 11.29 8.82
C THR A 169 4.21 10.24 7.76
N TYR A 170 3.75 9.00 7.93
CA TYR A 170 3.93 8.01 6.87
C TYR A 170 3.08 8.40 5.66
N PRO A 171 3.68 8.47 4.46
CA PRO A 171 3.03 9.05 3.27
C PRO A 171 1.68 8.45 2.93
N TYR A 172 1.49 7.17 3.19
CA TYR A 172 0.26 6.44 2.91
C TYR A 172 -0.56 6.15 4.19
N ALA A 173 -0.17 6.70 5.35
CA ALA A 173 -0.92 6.54 6.58
C ALA A 173 -2.29 7.23 6.51
N ARG A 174 -3.31 6.65 7.16
CA ARG A 174 -4.57 7.34 7.36
C ARG A 174 -4.34 8.56 8.23
N ARG A 175 -4.90 9.71 7.84
CA ARG A 175 -5.14 10.78 8.81
C ARG A 175 -6.15 10.23 9.80
N ALA A 176 -5.76 10.15 11.07
CA ALA A 176 -6.75 9.98 12.13
C ALA A 176 -7.66 11.21 12.09
N GLU A 177 -8.93 11.02 11.80
CA GLU A 177 -9.98 12.00 12.09
C GLU A 177 -10.32 11.96 13.57
#